data_5db675c465cff2ba83683e95a58b72de
#
_entry.id   5db675c465cff2ba83683e95a58b72de
#
_cell.length_a   1.000
_cell.length_b   1.000
_cell.length_c   1.000
_cell.angle_alpha   90.00
_cell.angle_beta   90.00
_cell.angle_gamma   90.00
#
_symmetry.space_group_name_H-M   'P 1'
#
loop_
_entity.id
_entity.type
_entity.pdbx_description
1 polymer ?
#
loop_
_entity_poly.entity_id
_entity_poly.type
_entity_poly.pdbx_seq_one_letter_code
_entity_poly.pdbx_strand_id
1 'polypeptide(L)'
;AENCGFTIAESAQMVVLFDDALALELGATVFGAATDVFVNADGYKKSISGPGVGNYITMAKATAAARAMLGESMLRNGGLVQAHGTGTPQNHTSESRILSETAKAFGISAWPVAALKCYLGHSLGSASGDQVTATLGIWAEGVIPGITTINALADDVCRDNLSFTLQHQAIDPSAQGYAIVNSKGFGGNNASATLLSPTATAK
;
A
#
# COMPACT_ATOMS: atom_id res chain seq x y z
N ALA A 1 -15.07 -17.98 -8.34
CA ALA A 1 -13.98 -17.84 -9.27
C ALA A 1 -13.10 -19.09 -9.25
N GLU A 2 -12.84 -19.67 -10.40
CA GLU A 2 -12.10 -20.92 -10.50
C GLU A 2 -10.59 -20.77 -10.31
N ASN A 3 -10.07 -19.57 -10.47
CA ASN A 3 -8.66 -19.24 -10.24
C ASN A 3 -8.51 -18.38 -8.97
N CYS A 4 -7.96 -18.96 -7.93
CA CYS A 4 -7.58 -18.26 -6.72
C CYS A 4 -6.17 -18.67 -6.31
N GLY A 5 -5.42 -17.73 -5.78
CA GLY A 5 -4.04 -17.93 -5.39
C GLY A 5 -3.15 -16.80 -5.92
N PHE A 6 -1.86 -16.95 -5.74
CA PHE A 6 -0.88 -16.00 -6.28
C PHE A 6 0.09 -16.71 -7.23
N THR A 7 0.53 -16.00 -8.24
CA THR A 7 1.59 -16.44 -9.13
C THR A 7 2.92 -16.09 -8.47
N ILE A 8 3.81 -17.08 -8.32
CA ILE A 8 5.17 -16.82 -7.84
C ILE A 8 5.94 -16.08 -8.94
N ALA A 9 6.69 -15.07 -8.51
CA ALA A 9 7.53 -14.26 -9.37
C ALA A 9 8.91 -14.04 -8.72
N GLU A 10 9.82 -13.49 -9.48
CA GLU A 10 11.12 -13.05 -9.01
C GLU A 10 11.32 -11.57 -9.34
N SER A 11 11.96 -10.86 -8.43
CA SER A 11 12.34 -9.46 -8.62
C SER A 11 13.53 -9.08 -7.74
N ALA A 12 14.23 -8.03 -8.11
CA ALA A 12 15.25 -7.41 -7.31
C ALA A 12 15.15 -5.89 -7.48
N GLN A 13 15.14 -5.16 -6.37
CA GLN A 13 15.12 -3.70 -6.36
C GLN A 13 16.29 -3.20 -5.51
N MET A 14 16.81 -2.06 -5.90
CA MET A 14 17.77 -1.30 -5.13
C MET A 14 17.20 0.07 -4.83
N VAL A 15 17.12 0.41 -3.55
CA VAL A 15 16.66 1.71 -3.08
C VAL A 15 17.81 2.39 -2.35
N VAL A 16 18.13 3.61 -2.76
CA VAL A 16 19.14 4.42 -2.08
C VAL A 16 18.41 5.35 -1.11
N LEU A 17 18.76 5.24 0.17
CA LEU A 17 18.21 6.07 1.24
C LEU A 17 19.28 7.05 1.73
N PHE A 18 18.91 8.32 1.79
CA PHE A 18 19.69 9.37 2.41
C PHE A 18 18.89 9.98 3.57
N ASP A 19 19.56 10.52 4.54
CA ASP A 19 18.93 11.51 5.41
C ASP A 19 18.68 12.82 4.63
N ASP A 20 17.81 13.64 5.14
CA ASP A 20 17.39 14.89 4.48
C ASP A 20 18.56 15.87 4.29
N ALA A 21 19.46 15.98 5.27
CA ALA A 21 20.60 16.87 5.20
C ALA A 21 21.56 16.46 4.07
N LEU A 22 21.87 15.16 3.97
CA LEU A 22 22.75 14.65 2.91
C LEU A 22 22.08 14.76 1.53
N ALA A 23 20.77 14.50 1.43
CA ALA A 23 20.04 14.66 0.17
C ALA A 23 20.11 16.10 -0.35
N LEU A 24 19.96 17.09 0.54
CA LEU A 24 20.08 18.51 0.22
C LEU A 24 21.51 18.89 -0.15
N GLU A 25 22.51 18.44 0.61
CA GLU A 25 23.93 18.70 0.33
C GLU A 25 24.35 18.21 -1.05
N LEU A 26 23.89 17.00 -1.43
CA LEU A 26 24.20 16.39 -2.72
C LEU A 26 23.35 16.96 -3.88
N GLY A 27 22.31 17.76 -3.61
CA GLY A 27 21.34 18.16 -4.62
C GLY A 27 20.64 16.96 -5.25
N ALA A 28 20.35 15.95 -4.46
CA ALA A 28 19.79 14.69 -4.96
C ALA A 28 18.35 14.86 -5.46
N THR A 29 17.99 14.12 -6.51
CA THR A 29 16.60 14.00 -6.91
C THR A 29 15.86 13.12 -5.91
N VAL A 30 14.91 13.71 -5.17
CA VAL A 30 14.10 13.02 -4.17
C VAL A 30 12.83 12.49 -4.82
N PHE A 31 12.66 11.18 -4.85
CA PHE A 31 11.47 10.51 -5.39
C PHE A 31 10.35 10.33 -4.35
N GLY A 32 10.63 10.60 -3.09
CA GLY A 32 9.72 10.48 -1.96
C GLY A 32 10.49 10.26 -0.67
N ALA A 33 9.78 10.17 0.45
CA ALA A 33 10.39 9.87 1.75
C ALA A 33 9.73 8.66 2.39
N ALA A 34 10.52 7.75 2.96
CA ALA A 34 10.05 6.71 3.86
C ALA A 34 10.15 7.23 5.29
N THR A 35 9.01 7.39 5.96
CA THR A 35 8.97 8.05 7.27
C THR A 35 8.83 7.07 8.41
N ASP A 36 7.92 6.12 8.30
CA ASP A 36 7.60 5.18 9.37
C ASP A 36 7.35 3.78 8.82
N VAL A 37 7.79 2.79 9.57
CA VAL A 37 7.48 1.37 9.32
C VAL A 37 7.00 0.75 10.63
N PHE A 38 5.78 0.21 10.62
CA PHE A 38 5.19 -0.47 11.74
C PHE A 38 5.09 -1.96 11.47
N VAL A 39 5.60 -2.76 12.40
CA VAL A 39 5.58 -4.23 12.31
C VAL A 39 4.77 -4.79 13.48
N ASN A 40 3.96 -5.79 13.22
CA ASN A 40 3.20 -6.52 14.24
C ASN A 40 2.90 -7.93 13.75
N ALA A 41 2.57 -8.81 14.67
CA ALA A 41 2.15 -10.18 14.38
C ALA A 41 0.68 -10.40 14.74
N ASP A 42 0.00 -11.25 13.98
CA ASP A 42 -1.39 -11.64 14.26
C ASP A 42 -1.50 -12.66 15.43
N GLY A 43 -0.38 -13.09 15.99
CA GLY A 43 -0.35 -14.06 17.11
C GLY A 43 -0.73 -15.49 16.73
N TYR A 44 -0.89 -15.82 15.47
CA TYR A 44 -1.26 -17.13 14.98
C TYR A 44 -0.04 -17.90 14.47
N LYS A 45 0.13 -19.15 14.95
CA LYS A 45 1.24 -20.03 14.56
C LYS A 45 1.06 -20.72 13.19
N LYS A 46 0.03 -20.39 12.42
CA LYS A 46 -0.22 -21.01 11.13
C LYS A 46 0.39 -20.18 9.99
N SER A 47 0.75 -20.87 8.91
CA SER A 47 1.23 -20.22 7.67
C SER A 47 0.19 -19.24 7.07
N ILE A 48 -1.08 -19.45 7.41
CA ILE A 48 -2.19 -18.61 6.97
C ILE A 48 -2.55 -17.68 8.12
N SER A 49 -2.57 -16.37 7.83
CA SER A 49 -2.90 -15.35 8.82
C SER A 49 -4.33 -15.50 9.36
N GLY A 50 -4.52 -15.18 10.63
CA GLY A 50 -5.83 -15.09 11.27
C GLY A 50 -6.64 -13.88 10.78
N PRO A 51 -7.57 -13.38 11.61
CA PRO A 51 -8.45 -12.27 11.24
C PRO A 51 -7.73 -10.94 10.94
N GLY A 52 -6.41 -10.88 11.12
CA GLY A 52 -5.58 -9.75 10.69
C GLY A 52 -5.50 -8.60 11.69
N VAL A 53 -5.66 -8.86 12.98
CA VAL A 53 -5.58 -7.81 14.03
C VAL A 53 -4.21 -7.12 14.02
N GLY A 54 -3.12 -7.88 13.86
CA GLY A 54 -1.78 -7.32 13.74
C GLY A 54 -1.63 -6.40 12.54
N ASN A 55 -2.23 -6.79 11.40
CA ASN A 55 -2.23 -5.95 10.20
C ASN A 55 -3.10 -4.69 10.38
N TYR A 56 -4.26 -4.79 11.02
CA TYR A 56 -5.06 -3.61 11.35
C TYR A 56 -4.27 -2.62 12.21
N ILE A 57 -3.53 -3.09 13.21
CA ILE A 57 -2.70 -2.24 14.07
C ILE A 57 -1.60 -1.55 13.28
N THR A 58 -0.90 -2.26 12.38
CA THR A 58 0.16 -1.64 11.55
C THR A 58 -0.41 -0.60 10.60
N MET A 59 -1.52 -0.92 9.93
CA MET A 59 -2.23 -0.01 9.03
C MET A 59 -2.72 1.24 9.77
N ALA A 60 -3.35 1.08 10.94
CA ALA A 60 -3.84 2.21 11.73
C ALA A 60 -2.69 3.13 12.20
N LYS A 61 -1.56 2.55 12.63
CA LYS A 61 -0.38 3.33 13.01
C LYS A 61 0.23 4.09 11.83
N ALA A 62 0.39 3.44 10.68
CA ALA A 62 0.92 4.09 9.47
C ALA A 62 -0.01 5.23 8.99
N THR A 63 -1.33 5.01 9.03
CA THR A 63 -2.32 6.04 8.69
C THR A 63 -2.31 7.20 9.70
N ALA A 64 -2.14 6.90 11.00
CA ALA A 64 -2.00 7.94 12.03
C ALA A 64 -0.72 8.77 11.86
N ALA A 65 0.39 8.16 11.48
CA ALA A 65 1.63 8.87 11.15
C ALA A 65 1.45 9.80 9.95
N ALA A 66 0.83 9.32 8.87
CA ALA A 66 0.49 10.16 7.72
C ALA A 66 -0.39 11.35 8.11
N ARG A 67 -1.41 11.12 8.97
CA ARG A 67 -2.27 12.19 9.49
C ARG A 67 -1.49 13.24 10.28
N ALA A 68 -0.59 12.79 11.14
CA ALA A 68 0.20 13.69 11.98
C ALA A 68 1.11 14.61 11.16
N MET A 69 1.67 14.10 10.07
CA MET A 69 2.56 14.85 9.18
C MET A 69 1.81 15.76 8.21
N LEU A 70 0.71 15.28 7.64
CA LEU A 70 0.08 15.93 6.49
C LEU A 70 -1.26 16.62 6.81
N GLY A 71 -1.83 16.34 7.98
CA GLY A 71 -3.13 16.85 8.41
C GLY A 71 -4.32 16.10 7.78
N GLU A 72 -5.52 16.41 8.29
CA GLU A 72 -6.77 15.70 7.96
C GLU A 72 -7.16 15.79 6.49
N SER A 73 -6.98 16.95 5.86
CA SER A 73 -7.39 17.17 4.47
C SER A 73 -6.59 16.31 3.50
N MET A 74 -5.26 16.29 3.64
CA MET A 74 -4.39 15.48 2.81
C MET A 74 -4.57 13.99 3.09
N LEU A 75 -4.75 13.62 4.35
CA LEU A 75 -5.03 12.23 4.71
C LEU A 75 -6.26 11.69 3.99
N ARG A 76 -7.36 12.47 3.97
CA ARG A 76 -8.64 12.01 3.41
C ARG A 76 -8.68 12.00 1.89
N ASN A 77 -7.92 12.87 1.23
CA ASN A 77 -8.09 13.13 -0.21
C ASN A 77 -6.82 12.87 -1.04
N GLY A 78 -5.64 12.81 -0.43
CA GLY A 78 -4.37 12.78 -1.16
C GLY A 78 -3.53 11.51 -0.93
N GLY A 79 -4.14 10.39 -0.61
CA GLY A 79 -3.40 9.16 -0.34
C GLY A 79 -3.88 7.96 -1.13
N LEU A 80 -3.04 6.93 -1.19
CA LEU A 80 -3.37 5.63 -1.76
C LEU A 80 -2.81 4.49 -0.90
N VAL A 81 -3.31 3.29 -1.11
CA VAL A 81 -2.78 2.06 -0.50
C VAL A 81 -2.21 1.16 -1.57
N GLN A 82 -0.98 0.72 -1.36
CA GLN A 82 -0.42 -0.44 -2.04
C GLN A 82 -0.78 -1.68 -1.23
N ALA A 83 -1.82 -2.38 -1.66
CA ALA A 83 -2.28 -3.57 -0.97
C ALA A 83 -1.26 -4.71 -1.09
N HIS A 84 -1.20 -5.57 -0.10
CA HIS A 84 -0.48 -6.84 -0.23
C HIS A 84 -1.02 -7.68 -1.40
N GLY A 85 -2.35 -7.70 -1.57
CA GLY A 85 -3.04 -8.04 -2.81
C GLY A 85 -2.65 -9.37 -3.46
N THR A 86 -2.53 -10.45 -2.68
CA THR A 86 -2.09 -11.76 -3.22
C THR A 86 -3.11 -12.48 -4.08
N GLY A 87 -4.38 -12.07 -4.06
CA GLY A 87 -5.46 -12.76 -4.77
C GLY A 87 -5.89 -14.11 -4.14
N THR A 88 -5.36 -14.45 -2.96
CA THR A 88 -5.79 -15.66 -2.25
C THR A 88 -7.12 -15.42 -1.54
N PRO A 89 -8.02 -16.44 -1.44
CA PRO A 89 -9.36 -16.27 -0.86
C PRO A 89 -9.34 -15.66 0.55
N GLN A 90 -8.42 -16.07 1.38
CA GLN A 90 -8.32 -15.53 2.74
C GLN A 90 -7.78 -14.10 2.78
N ASN A 91 -6.83 -13.77 1.91
CA ASN A 91 -6.23 -12.44 1.93
C ASN A 91 -7.18 -11.39 1.39
N HIS A 92 -7.88 -11.64 0.27
CA HIS A 92 -8.73 -10.61 -0.30
C HIS A 92 -9.87 -10.21 0.66
N THR A 93 -10.43 -11.18 1.39
CA THR A 93 -11.47 -10.93 2.38
C THR A 93 -10.92 -10.21 3.62
N SER A 94 -9.83 -10.72 4.21
CA SER A 94 -9.27 -10.14 5.43
C SER A 94 -8.64 -8.77 5.17
N GLU A 95 -7.86 -8.62 4.11
CA GLU A 95 -7.19 -7.37 3.80
C GLU A 95 -8.18 -6.27 3.42
N SER A 96 -9.14 -6.54 2.53
CA SER A 96 -10.13 -5.53 2.15
C SER A 96 -10.93 -5.02 3.35
N ARG A 97 -11.28 -5.91 4.30
CA ARG A 97 -11.93 -5.52 5.55
C ARG A 97 -11.03 -4.63 6.41
N ILE A 98 -9.76 -4.98 6.57
CA ILE A 98 -8.79 -4.18 7.35
C ILE A 98 -8.63 -2.79 6.75
N LEU A 99 -8.47 -2.70 5.42
CA LEU A 99 -8.36 -1.43 4.72
C LEU A 99 -9.63 -0.58 4.89
N SER A 100 -10.81 -1.18 4.74
CA SER A 100 -12.10 -0.51 4.92
C SER A 100 -12.29 0.00 6.35
N GLU A 101 -12.03 -0.82 7.37
CA GLU A 101 -12.15 -0.39 8.76
C GLU A 101 -11.12 0.70 9.13
N THR A 102 -9.92 0.62 8.56
CA THR A 102 -8.92 1.68 8.71
C THR A 102 -9.41 2.97 8.05
N ALA A 103 -9.86 2.92 6.80
CA ALA A 103 -10.41 4.07 6.09
C ALA A 103 -11.55 4.72 6.88
N LYS A 104 -12.50 3.91 7.37
CA LYS A 104 -13.62 4.36 8.21
C LYS A 104 -13.15 5.06 9.48
N ALA A 105 -12.20 4.48 10.21
CA ALA A 105 -11.67 5.03 11.46
C ALA A 105 -11.00 6.40 11.26
N PHE A 106 -10.44 6.64 10.09
CA PHE A 106 -9.75 7.90 9.73
C PHE A 106 -10.60 8.84 8.86
N GLY A 107 -11.86 8.49 8.58
CA GLY A 107 -12.78 9.34 7.80
C GLY A 107 -12.41 9.44 6.32
N ILE A 108 -11.73 8.45 5.77
CA ILE A 108 -11.42 8.34 4.34
C ILE A 108 -12.60 7.66 3.66
N SER A 109 -13.23 8.28 2.67
CA SER A 109 -14.46 7.79 2.05
C SER A 109 -14.27 6.98 0.76
N ALA A 110 -13.14 7.12 0.08
CA ALA A 110 -12.85 6.46 -1.19
C ALA A 110 -11.33 6.27 -1.36
N TRP A 111 -10.73 5.47 -0.47
CA TRP A 111 -9.28 5.27 -0.47
C TRP A 111 -8.84 4.46 -1.69
N PRO A 112 -8.04 5.00 -2.61
CA PRO A 112 -7.55 4.27 -3.77
C PRO A 112 -6.69 3.08 -3.35
N VAL A 113 -6.97 1.90 -3.91
CA VAL A 113 -6.24 0.66 -3.63
C VAL A 113 -5.58 0.16 -4.91
N ALA A 114 -4.27 0.13 -4.92
CA ALA A 114 -3.47 -0.49 -5.96
C ALA A 114 -3.05 -1.91 -5.56
N ALA A 115 -3.04 -2.83 -6.51
CA ALA A 115 -2.70 -4.25 -6.32
C ALA A 115 -1.68 -4.71 -7.36
N LEU A 116 -0.42 -4.38 -7.13
CA LEU A 116 0.67 -4.58 -8.10
C LEU A 116 0.90 -6.04 -8.49
N LYS A 117 0.62 -6.98 -7.57
CA LYS A 117 0.83 -8.41 -7.82
C LYS A 117 -0.02 -8.99 -8.95
N CYS A 118 -1.07 -8.29 -9.37
CA CYS A 118 -1.83 -8.68 -10.56
C CYS A 118 -0.99 -8.60 -11.85
N TYR A 119 0.09 -7.81 -11.86
CA TYR A 119 0.99 -7.67 -13.01
C TYR A 119 2.28 -8.48 -12.85
N LEU A 120 2.93 -8.34 -11.70
CA LEU A 120 4.26 -8.89 -11.46
C LEU A 120 4.24 -10.29 -10.85
N GLY A 121 3.11 -10.67 -10.25
CA GLY A 121 3.07 -11.83 -9.37
C GLY A 121 3.65 -11.50 -7.98
N HIS A 122 3.92 -12.53 -7.20
CA HIS A 122 4.42 -12.40 -5.82
C HIS A 122 5.88 -12.81 -5.74
N SER A 123 6.76 -11.84 -5.63
CA SER A 123 8.22 -12.03 -5.53
C SER A 123 8.69 -12.39 -4.10
N LEU A 124 7.77 -12.72 -3.20
CA LEU A 124 8.03 -13.14 -1.82
C LEU A 124 8.81 -12.09 -1.01
N GLY A 125 10.09 -12.33 -0.74
CA GLY A 125 10.90 -11.44 0.09
C GLY A 125 11.07 -10.03 -0.46
N SER A 126 11.11 -9.86 -1.78
CA SER A 126 11.28 -8.56 -2.46
C SER A 126 9.94 -7.84 -2.76
N ALA A 127 8.79 -8.44 -2.45
CA ALA A 127 7.48 -7.91 -2.82
C ALA A 127 7.19 -6.49 -2.29
N SER A 128 7.71 -6.14 -1.12
CA SER A 128 7.56 -4.77 -0.60
C SER A 128 8.42 -3.77 -1.39
N GLY A 129 9.59 -4.19 -1.88
CA GLY A 129 10.41 -3.39 -2.78
C GLY A 129 9.68 -3.10 -4.09
N ASP A 130 8.99 -4.08 -4.67
CA ASP A 130 8.13 -3.89 -5.85
C ASP A 130 7.06 -2.84 -5.58
N GLN A 131 6.39 -2.91 -4.42
CA GLN A 131 5.34 -1.96 -4.04
C GLN A 131 5.89 -0.54 -3.83
N VAL A 132 7.05 -0.40 -3.20
CA VAL A 132 7.73 0.90 -3.03
C VAL A 132 8.06 1.48 -4.39
N THR A 133 8.76 0.73 -5.25
CA THR A 133 9.16 1.19 -6.59
C THR A 133 7.94 1.58 -7.43
N ALA A 134 6.88 0.77 -7.41
CA ALA A 134 5.63 1.10 -8.11
C ALA A 134 4.96 2.37 -7.56
N THR A 135 5.03 2.61 -6.24
CA THR A 135 4.49 3.84 -5.65
C THR A 135 5.23 5.07 -6.16
N LEU A 136 6.57 5.01 -6.23
CA LEU A 136 7.36 6.09 -6.82
C LEU A 136 6.99 6.31 -8.29
N GLY A 137 6.78 5.22 -9.04
CA GLY A 137 6.31 5.27 -10.43
C GLY A 137 4.91 5.88 -10.57
N ILE A 138 3.97 5.57 -9.67
CA ILE A 138 2.63 6.18 -9.66
C ILE A 138 2.72 7.70 -9.55
N TRP A 139 3.57 8.21 -8.69
CA TRP A 139 3.77 9.66 -8.54
C TRP A 139 4.51 10.29 -9.71
N ALA A 140 5.48 9.58 -10.29
CA ALA A 140 6.23 10.08 -11.45
C ALA A 140 5.36 10.16 -12.72
N GLU A 141 4.56 9.13 -12.96
CA GLU A 141 3.77 8.98 -14.19
C GLU A 141 2.34 9.55 -14.06
N GLY A 142 1.88 9.85 -12.85
CA GLY A 142 0.52 10.34 -12.60
C GLY A 142 -0.57 9.30 -12.88
N VAL A 143 -0.29 8.01 -12.67
CA VAL A 143 -1.23 6.93 -12.98
C VAL A 143 -1.24 5.89 -11.87
N ILE A 144 -2.42 5.59 -11.31
CA ILE A 144 -2.62 4.41 -10.47
C ILE A 144 -2.95 3.24 -11.40
N PRO A 145 -2.15 2.16 -11.40
CA PRO A 145 -2.44 0.98 -12.19
C PRO A 145 -3.75 0.33 -11.73
N GLY A 146 -4.66 0.09 -12.66
CA GLY A 146 -5.90 -0.65 -12.39
C GLY A 146 -5.65 -2.16 -12.29
N ILE A 147 -6.56 -2.90 -11.69
CA ILE A 147 -6.50 -4.36 -11.59
C ILE A 147 -7.06 -4.96 -12.90
N THR A 148 -6.33 -4.80 -14.00
CA THR A 148 -6.82 -5.10 -15.36
C THR A 148 -6.86 -6.61 -15.66
N THR A 149 -6.32 -7.44 -14.78
CA THR A 149 -6.29 -8.91 -14.95
C THR A 149 -7.58 -9.61 -14.52
N ILE A 150 -8.55 -8.85 -14.01
CA ILE A 150 -9.86 -9.35 -13.62
C ILE A 150 -10.97 -8.53 -14.27
N ASN A 151 -12.14 -9.15 -14.47
CA ASN A 151 -13.32 -8.47 -15.00
C ASN A 151 -14.25 -7.92 -13.93
N ALA A 152 -14.16 -8.44 -12.71
CA ALA A 152 -14.93 -8.00 -11.56
C ALA A 152 -14.21 -8.36 -10.26
N LEU A 153 -14.48 -7.59 -9.22
CA LEU A 153 -14.07 -7.94 -7.86
C LEU A 153 -14.92 -9.12 -7.35
N ALA A 154 -14.33 -9.99 -6.55
CA ALA A 154 -15.07 -11.06 -5.87
C ALA A 154 -16.14 -10.46 -4.95
N ASP A 155 -17.25 -11.18 -4.76
CA ASP A 155 -18.42 -10.70 -4.02
C ASP A 155 -18.14 -10.47 -2.53
N ASP A 156 -17.18 -11.20 -1.97
CA ASP A 156 -16.76 -11.14 -0.57
C ASP A 156 -15.65 -10.11 -0.29
N VAL A 157 -15.24 -9.33 -1.30
CA VAL A 157 -14.34 -8.18 -1.11
C VAL A 157 -15.12 -7.02 -0.48
N CYS A 158 -14.66 -6.56 0.69
CA CYS A 158 -15.19 -5.36 1.30
C CYS A 158 -14.84 -4.13 0.45
N ARG A 159 -15.86 -3.34 0.09
CA ARG A 159 -15.71 -2.17 -0.80
C ARG A 159 -15.94 -0.84 -0.09
N ASP A 160 -16.41 -0.90 1.16
CA ASP A 160 -16.78 0.29 1.92
C ASP A 160 -15.55 1.17 2.15
N ASN A 161 -15.68 2.46 1.82
CA ASN A 161 -14.61 3.46 1.94
C ASN A 161 -13.35 3.20 1.09
N LEU A 162 -13.41 2.26 0.15
CA LEU A 162 -12.30 1.90 -0.73
C LEU A 162 -12.67 2.16 -2.19
N SER A 163 -11.68 2.55 -2.98
CA SER A 163 -11.79 2.71 -4.43
C SER A 163 -10.89 1.71 -5.13
N PHE A 164 -11.50 0.64 -5.64
CA PHE A 164 -10.82 -0.31 -6.51
C PHE A 164 -11.07 0.08 -7.96
N THR A 165 -10.03 0.24 -8.75
CA THR A 165 -10.16 0.48 -10.18
C THR A 165 -9.70 -0.74 -10.97
N LEU A 166 -10.49 -1.14 -11.97
CA LEU A 166 -10.15 -2.20 -12.93
C LEU A 166 -9.46 -1.64 -14.17
N GLN A 167 -9.43 -0.33 -14.33
CA GLN A 167 -8.75 0.39 -15.40
C GLN A 167 -7.69 1.30 -14.81
N HIS A 168 -6.69 1.65 -15.58
CA HIS A 168 -5.70 2.66 -15.17
C HIS A 168 -6.39 3.98 -14.88
N GLN A 169 -6.05 4.61 -13.76
CA GLN A 169 -6.64 5.87 -13.32
C GLN A 169 -5.57 6.97 -13.33
N ALA A 170 -5.79 7.98 -14.17
CA ALA A 170 -4.97 9.18 -14.13
C ALA A 170 -5.21 9.94 -12.81
N ILE A 171 -4.15 10.45 -12.22
CA ILE A 171 -4.16 11.25 -11.00
C ILE A 171 -3.34 12.51 -11.22
N ASP A 172 -3.60 13.54 -10.43
CA ASP A 172 -2.71 14.68 -10.31
C ASP A 172 -1.64 14.37 -9.24
N PRO A 173 -0.36 14.17 -9.62
CA PRO A 173 0.70 13.88 -8.65
C PRO A 173 0.87 15.00 -7.60
N SER A 174 0.56 16.24 -7.93
CA SER A 174 0.66 17.37 -7.01
C SER A 174 -0.37 17.34 -5.89
N ALA A 175 -1.50 16.66 -6.11
CA ALA A 175 -2.56 16.42 -5.14
C ALA A 175 -2.29 15.19 -4.26
N GLN A 176 -1.28 14.38 -4.59
CA GLN A 176 -0.93 13.20 -3.81
C GLN A 176 0.09 13.56 -2.73
N GLY A 177 -0.19 13.15 -1.49
CA GLY A 177 0.69 13.40 -0.34
C GLY A 177 1.38 12.15 0.20
N TYR A 178 0.71 11.00 0.13
CA TYR A 178 1.23 9.79 0.76
C TYR A 178 0.74 8.50 0.12
N ALA A 179 1.44 7.43 0.44
CA ALA A 179 0.99 6.06 0.23
C ALA A 179 1.26 5.21 1.47
N ILE A 180 0.36 4.28 1.76
CA ILE A 180 0.62 3.22 2.73
C ILE A 180 0.93 1.94 1.97
N VAL A 181 2.13 1.42 2.16
CA VAL A 181 2.53 0.10 1.64
C VAL A 181 2.20 -0.96 2.67
N ASN A 182 1.27 -1.84 2.34
CA ASN A 182 0.86 -2.95 3.21
C ASN A 182 1.54 -4.25 2.80
N SER A 183 2.18 -4.92 3.73
CA SER A 183 2.85 -6.20 3.49
C SER A 183 2.47 -7.21 4.56
N LYS A 184 2.22 -8.45 4.11
CA LYS A 184 1.86 -9.57 4.98
C LYS A 184 2.73 -10.76 4.63
N GLY A 185 3.15 -11.51 5.64
CA GLY A 185 3.97 -12.70 5.50
C GLY A 185 3.37 -13.90 6.20
N PHE A 186 3.82 -15.09 5.81
CA PHE A 186 3.46 -16.32 6.47
C PHE A 186 3.80 -16.28 7.97
N GLY A 187 2.99 -16.95 8.77
CA GLY A 187 3.11 -16.91 10.22
C GLY A 187 2.43 -15.70 10.87
N GLY A 188 1.71 -14.88 10.08
CA GLY A 188 0.98 -13.72 10.57
C GLY A 188 1.85 -12.49 10.79
N ASN A 189 2.99 -12.40 10.12
CA ASN A 189 3.84 -11.20 10.15
C ASN A 189 3.23 -10.12 9.26
N ASN A 190 3.13 -8.91 9.78
CA ASN A 190 2.59 -7.77 9.06
C ASN A 190 3.52 -6.57 9.19
N ALA A 191 3.67 -5.82 8.10
CA ALA A 191 4.36 -4.56 8.07
C ALA A 191 3.56 -3.54 7.25
N SER A 192 3.47 -2.31 7.75
CA SER A 192 2.89 -1.20 7.00
C SER A 192 3.84 -0.02 7.06
N ALA A 193 4.21 0.50 5.90
CA ALA A 193 5.12 1.64 5.75
C ALA A 193 4.36 2.86 5.24
N THR A 194 4.73 4.03 5.77
CA THR A 194 4.26 5.33 5.28
C THR A 194 5.31 5.91 4.35
N LEU A 195 4.92 6.20 3.12
CA LEU A 195 5.72 6.92 2.15
C LEU A 195 5.08 8.29 1.89
N LEU A 196 5.90 9.34 1.84
CA LEU A 196 5.47 10.66 1.39
C LEU A 196 5.84 10.85 -0.08
N SER A 197 4.96 11.52 -0.82
CA SER A 197 5.25 11.90 -2.21
C SER A 197 6.36 12.94 -2.29
N PRO A 198 7.00 13.13 -3.47
CA PRO A 198 7.98 14.20 -3.65
C PRO A 198 7.42 15.57 -3.29
N THR A 199 6.18 15.85 -3.65
CA THR A 199 5.49 17.12 -3.35
C THR A 199 5.26 17.33 -1.85
N ALA A 200 4.97 16.26 -1.10
CA ALA A 200 4.80 16.33 0.35
C ALA A 200 6.14 16.41 1.10
N THR A 201 7.18 15.79 0.57
CA THR A 201 8.54 15.80 1.14
C THR A 201 9.20 17.18 1.01
N ALA A 202 8.85 17.94 -0.01
CA ALA A 202 9.41 19.27 -0.27
C ALA A 202 8.80 20.41 0.57
N LYS A 203 7.81 20.11 1.42
CA LYS A 203 7.12 21.06 2.31
C LYS A 203 7.65 20.98 3.72
#